data_79a059999e0c3b6cabd844e0a3ad7660
#
_entry.id   79a059999e0c3b6cabd844e0a3ad7660
#
_cell.length_a   1.000
_cell.length_b   1.000
_cell.length_c   1.000
_cell.angle_alpha   90.00
_cell.angle_beta   90.00
_cell.angle_gamma   90.00
#
_symmetry.space_group_name_H-M   'P 1'
#
loop_
_entity.id
_entity.type
_entity.pdbx_description
1 polymer ?
#
loop_
_entity_poly.entity_id
_entity_poly.type
_entity_poly.pdbx_seq_one_letter_code
_entity_poly.pdbx_strand_id
1 'polypeptide(L)'
;ICSTCLVFIMFYGGFGTNLKAARPVAAPAFLLSTIGVVLTAALVGVFVHGVFGLDWLPSFLIGSVISSTDAASVFSVLRSQKLALKNHTDSMLELESGSNDPVSYMLTILLVAVMTGRDVSVPMTLFLQLALGIAGGILIGWLAEFFLNHYSGLSSPGRTIFLFSTALIAYALPAVLGGNGYLSVYFCGIFLGNHYLPEKRAMVHFFDVLTEVSQMAIFFLLGLLVTPSNLPQVFLPALMITLVLTFAARPLSVAAVLLPFRVSLRQIGLVSFAGLRGVASIVFSIYVVLEGVSVSYNLFNLVFVIVLLSLSFQGTLLPLVSRKLDMIDPNTDVLKTFNDYQEESDVAFVKVHISRDHPYTGKQLKNLTLPKELL
;
A
#
# COMPACT_ATOMS: atom_id res chain seq x y z
N ILE A 1 11.34 12.50 -9.36
CA ILE A 1 9.95 12.25 -9.78
C ILE A 1 9.43 10.97 -9.12
N CYS A 2 10.01 9.78 -9.35
CA CYS A 2 9.50 8.51 -8.80
C CYS A 2 9.37 8.53 -7.27
N SER A 3 10.37 9.04 -6.55
CA SER A 3 10.32 9.17 -5.09
C SER A 3 9.17 10.07 -4.62
N THR A 4 8.93 11.19 -5.31
CA THR A 4 7.83 12.12 -4.99
C THR A 4 6.47 11.48 -5.29
N CYS A 5 6.35 10.75 -6.39
CA CYS A 5 5.14 9.98 -6.69
C CYS A 5 4.85 8.94 -5.60
N LEU A 6 5.89 8.22 -5.14
CA LEU A 6 5.73 7.23 -4.06
C LEU A 6 5.33 7.88 -2.73
N VAL A 7 5.78 9.12 -2.45
CA VAL A 7 5.33 9.89 -1.27
C VAL A 7 3.81 10.06 -1.27
N PHE A 8 3.21 10.43 -2.41
CA PHE A 8 1.76 10.61 -2.50
C PHE A 8 0.99 9.29 -2.40
N ILE A 9 1.52 8.23 -3.01
CA ILE A 9 0.95 6.88 -2.88
C ILE A 9 0.95 6.44 -1.41
N MET A 10 2.07 6.62 -0.71
CA MET A 10 2.20 6.28 0.71
C MET A 10 1.28 7.12 1.60
N PHE A 11 1.21 8.45 1.34
CA PHE A 11 0.33 9.33 2.06
C PHE A 11 -1.14 8.91 1.92
N TYR A 12 -1.57 8.67 0.69
CA TYR A 12 -2.95 8.27 0.41
C TYR A 12 -3.29 6.90 1.01
N GLY A 13 -2.38 5.93 0.93
CA GLY A 13 -2.54 4.63 1.57
C GLY A 13 -2.75 4.75 3.09
N GLY A 14 -1.97 5.62 3.76
CA GLY A 14 -2.18 5.93 5.17
C GLY A 14 -3.47 6.72 5.43
N PHE A 15 -3.74 7.76 4.63
CA PHE A 15 -4.90 8.64 4.77
C PHE A 15 -6.23 7.91 4.59
N GLY A 16 -6.24 6.90 3.74
CA GLY A 16 -7.39 6.01 3.54
C GLY A 16 -7.58 4.95 4.62
N THR A 17 -6.55 4.64 5.40
CA THR A 17 -6.61 3.56 6.40
C THR A 17 -7.54 3.91 7.56
N ASN A 18 -8.67 3.19 7.68
CA ASN A 18 -9.59 3.32 8.81
C ASN A 18 -9.20 2.37 9.95
N LEU A 19 -8.60 2.91 11.02
CA LEU A 19 -8.11 2.12 12.15
C LEU A 19 -9.22 1.35 12.89
N LYS A 20 -10.47 1.88 12.92
CA LYS A 20 -11.58 1.18 13.54
C LYS A 20 -11.98 -0.06 12.76
N ALA A 21 -12.10 0.06 11.44
CA ALA A 21 -12.41 -1.06 10.55
C ALA A 21 -11.25 -2.07 10.44
N ALA A 22 -9.99 -1.59 10.51
CA ALA A 22 -8.80 -2.42 10.47
C ALA A 22 -8.56 -3.23 11.76
N ARG A 23 -9.12 -2.81 12.89
CA ARG A 23 -8.86 -3.40 14.23
C ARG A 23 -8.88 -4.93 14.27
N PRO A 24 -9.84 -5.66 13.66
CA PRO A 24 -9.88 -7.13 13.71
C PRO A 24 -8.66 -7.80 13.06
N VAL A 25 -8.06 -7.16 12.05
CA VAL A 25 -6.96 -7.69 11.24
C VAL A 25 -5.64 -6.93 11.45
N ALA A 26 -5.61 -5.92 12.32
CA ALA A 26 -4.47 -5.03 12.49
C ALA A 26 -3.20 -5.78 12.92
N ALA A 27 -3.29 -6.67 13.93
CA ALA A 27 -2.13 -7.41 14.43
C ALA A 27 -1.54 -8.37 13.36
N PRO A 28 -2.32 -9.25 12.70
CA PRO A 28 -1.78 -10.09 11.65
C PRO A 28 -1.27 -9.29 10.44
N ALA A 29 -1.94 -8.21 10.03
CA ALA A 29 -1.49 -7.37 8.92
C ALA A 29 -0.17 -6.64 9.25
N PHE A 30 -0.02 -6.11 10.45
CA PHE A 30 1.21 -5.47 10.90
C PHE A 30 2.39 -6.44 10.96
N LEU A 31 2.16 -7.67 11.43
CA LEU A 31 3.20 -8.71 11.45
C LEU A 31 3.56 -9.19 10.03
N LEU A 32 2.59 -9.24 9.12
CA LEU A 32 2.86 -9.52 7.71
C LEU A 32 3.71 -8.42 7.06
N SER A 33 3.39 -7.15 7.34
CA SER A 33 4.14 -6.02 6.78
C SER A 33 5.52 -5.81 7.39
N THR A 34 5.84 -6.44 8.52
CA THR A 34 7.14 -6.35 9.19
C THR A 34 7.90 -7.68 9.10
N ILE A 35 7.56 -8.65 9.92
CA ILE A 35 8.21 -9.97 9.94
C ILE A 35 8.03 -10.70 8.61
N GLY A 36 6.83 -10.62 8.00
CA GLY A 36 6.54 -11.23 6.70
C GLY A 36 7.43 -10.70 5.58
N VAL A 37 7.69 -9.39 5.56
CA VAL A 37 8.61 -8.74 4.61
C VAL A 37 10.04 -9.23 4.82
N VAL A 38 10.53 -9.24 6.07
CA VAL A 38 11.88 -9.72 6.40
C VAL A 38 12.05 -11.18 6.00
N LEU A 39 11.08 -12.05 6.34
CA LEU A 39 11.10 -13.46 5.95
C LEU A 39 11.08 -13.64 4.43
N THR A 40 10.25 -12.89 3.73
CA THR A 40 10.17 -12.93 2.27
C THR A 40 11.50 -12.50 1.65
N ALA A 41 12.09 -11.40 2.11
CA ALA A 41 13.39 -10.91 1.65
C ALA A 41 14.50 -11.94 1.92
N ALA A 42 14.50 -12.54 3.10
CA ALA A 42 15.47 -13.57 3.48
C ALA A 42 15.36 -14.83 2.63
N LEU A 43 14.15 -15.36 2.44
CA LEU A 43 13.91 -16.58 1.64
C LEU A 43 14.31 -16.36 0.17
N VAL A 44 13.98 -15.20 -0.40
CA VAL A 44 14.41 -14.85 -1.75
C VAL A 44 15.93 -14.67 -1.81
N GLY A 45 16.53 -14.00 -0.82
CA GLY A 45 17.98 -13.82 -0.76
C GLY A 45 18.74 -15.16 -0.68
N VAL A 46 18.28 -16.10 0.14
CA VAL A 46 18.83 -17.46 0.23
C VAL A 46 18.73 -18.19 -1.12
N PHE A 47 17.56 -18.08 -1.78
CA PHE A 47 17.36 -18.67 -3.11
C PHE A 47 18.31 -18.08 -4.15
N VAL A 48 18.42 -16.75 -4.20
CA VAL A 48 19.29 -16.04 -5.14
C VAL A 48 20.76 -16.40 -4.92
N HIS A 49 21.21 -16.44 -3.66
CA HIS A 49 22.54 -16.88 -3.32
C HIS A 49 22.81 -18.34 -3.75
N GLY A 50 21.91 -19.24 -3.40
CA GLY A 50 22.11 -20.69 -3.64
C GLY A 50 22.02 -21.09 -5.12
N VAL A 51 21.19 -20.41 -5.92
CA VAL A 51 20.94 -20.79 -7.34
C VAL A 51 21.81 -20.00 -8.30
N PHE A 52 22.00 -18.70 -8.05
CA PHE A 52 22.76 -17.85 -8.96
C PHE A 52 24.21 -17.63 -8.51
N GLY A 53 24.59 -18.10 -7.31
CA GLY A 53 25.96 -17.97 -6.80
C GLY A 53 26.38 -16.53 -6.49
N LEU A 54 25.43 -15.62 -6.31
CA LEU A 54 25.72 -14.24 -5.90
C LEU A 54 26.13 -14.19 -4.43
N ASP A 55 26.94 -13.19 -4.06
CA ASP A 55 27.27 -12.95 -2.66
C ASP A 55 26.01 -12.65 -1.82
N TRP A 56 26.11 -12.86 -0.50
CA TRP A 56 24.97 -12.72 0.42
C TRP A 56 24.34 -11.33 0.40
N LEU A 57 25.15 -10.26 0.42
CA LEU A 57 24.62 -8.90 0.48
C LEU A 57 23.84 -8.53 -0.79
N PRO A 58 24.33 -8.72 -2.03
CA PRO A 58 23.56 -8.53 -3.26
C PRO A 58 22.30 -9.39 -3.31
N SER A 59 22.36 -10.64 -2.82
CA SER A 59 21.23 -11.55 -2.81
C SER A 59 20.11 -11.07 -1.89
N PHE A 60 20.44 -10.64 -0.68
CA PHE A 60 19.47 -10.05 0.25
C PHE A 60 18.96 -8.68 -0.23
N LEU A 61 19.77 -7.91 -0.94
CA LEU A 61 19.36 -6.65 -1.55
C LEU A 61 18.27 -6.87 -2.59
N ILE A 62 18.44 -7.84 -3.49
CA ILE A 62 17.40 -8.23 -4.46
C ILE A 62 16.12 -8.63 -3.70
N GLY A 63 16.25 -9.49 -2.67
CA GLY A 63 15.13 -9.89 -1.84
C GLY A 63 14.41 -8.73 -1.16
N SER A 64 15.13 -7.76 -0.61
CA SER A 64 14.55 -6.60 0.08
C SER A 64 13.79 -5.69 -0.88
N VAL A 65 14.35 -5.39 -2.05
CA VAL A 65 13.73 -4.53 -3.06
C VAL A 65 12.39 -5.09 -3.56
N ILE A 66 12.29 -6.42 -3.70
CA ILE A 66 11.08 -7.06 -4.21
C ILE A 66 10.17 -7.64 -3.13
N SER A 67 10.46 -7.43 -1.84
CA SER A 67 9.64 -7.97 -0.74
C SER A 67 8.34 -7.20 -0.49
N SER A 68 8.26 -5.94 -0.90
CA SER A 68 7.06 -5.11 -0.85
C SER A 68 5.96 -5.63 -1.77
N THR A 69 4.69 -5.48 -1.38
CA THR A 69 3.49 -5.88 -2.16
C THR A 69 2.63 -4.69 -2.50
N ASP A 70 1.87 -4.77 -3.59
CA ASP A 70 1.03 -3.70 -4.13
C ASP A 70 -0.46 -4.07 -4.05
N ALA A 71 -1.14 -3.60 -3.00
CA ALA A 71 -2.57 -3.81 -2.87
C ALA A 71 -3.39 -2.97 -3.86
N ALA A 72 -2.90 -1.82 -4.32
CA ALA A 72 -3.64 -1.01 -5.27
C ALA A 72 -3.91 -1.78 -6.57
N SER A 73 -2.90 -2.49 -7.09
CA SER A 73 -3.05 -3.40 -8.23
C SER A 73 -4.01 -4.57 -7.93
N VAL A 74 -3.94 -5.14 -6.72
CA VAL A 74 -4.87 -6.20 -6.28
C VAL A 74 -6.31 -5.70 -6.31
N PHE A 75 -6.58 -4.55 -5.70
CA PHE A 75 -7.92 -3.98 -5.64
C PHE A 75 -8.43 -3.50 -7.00
N SER A 76 -7.57 -2.97 -7.85
CA SER A 76 -7.93 -2.62 -9.23
C SER A 76 -8.48 -3.84 -9.97
N VAL A 77 -7.82 -4.99 -9.87
CA VAL A 77 -8.26 -6.26 -10.47
C VAL A 77 -9.58 -6.76 -9.84
N LEU A 78 -9.69 -6.76 -8.51
CA LEU A 78 -10.89 -7.25 -7.82
C LEU A 78 -12.10 -6.35 -8.10
N ARG A 79 -11.93 -5.03 -8.13
CA ARG A 79 -12.98 -4.06 -8.46
C ARG A 79 -13.47 -4.20 -9.89
N SER A 80 -12.56 -4.36 -10.86
CA SER A 80 -12.93 -4.57 -12.27
C SER A 80 -13.82 -5.79 -12.48
N GLN A 81 -13.66 -6.81 -11.61
CA GLN A 81 -14.43 -8.06 -11.63
C GLN A 81 -15.61 -8.08 -10.64
N LYS A 82 -15.84 -6.98 -9.91
CA LYS A 82 -16.86 -6.85 -8.87
C LYS A 82 -16.79 -7.96 -7.81
N LEU A 83 -15.61 -8.22 -7.27
CA LEU A 83 -15.35 -9.27 -6.27
C LEU A 83 -15.03 -8.65 -4.91
N ALA A 84 -15.80 -9.03 -3.88
CA ALA A 84 -15.51 -8.76 -2.48
C ALA A 84 -14.89 -10.00 -1.81
N LEU A 85 -13.99 -9.81 -0.84
CA LEU A 85 -13.30 -10.92 -0.18
C LEU A 85 -13.91 -11.22 1.19
N LYS A 86 -13.96 -12.51 1.56
CA LYS A 86 -14.41 -12.98 2.88
C LYS A 86 -13.40 -12.67 3.99
N ASN A 87 -13.88 -12.66 5.24
CA ASN A 87 -13.07 -12.63 6.47
C ASN A 87 -12.15 -11.40 6.59
N HIS A 88 -12.59 -10.23 6.15
CA HIS A 88 -11.81 -8.99 6.16
C HIS A 88 -10.43 -9.13 5.49
N THR A 89 -10.33 -10.02 4.48
CA THR A 89 -9.06 -10.24 3.76
C THR A 89 -8.67 -9.03 2.93
N ASP A 90 -9.63 -8.28 2.41
CA ASP A 90 -9.48 -6.99 1.79
C ASP A 90 -8.76 -6.00 2.73
N SER A 91 -9.32 -5.77 3.90
CA SER A 91 -8.74 -4.90 4.93
C SER A 91 -7.33 -5.35 5.36
N MET A 92 -7.11 -6.67 5.44
CA MET A 92 -5.79 -7.22 5.77
C MET A 92 -4.76 -6.91 4.68
N LEU A 93 -5.11 -7.12 3.40
CA LEU A 93 -4.23 -6.84 2.27
C LEU A 93 -3.91 -5.35 2.13
N GLU A 94 -4.92 -4.48 2.35
CA GLU A 94 -4.76 -3.04 2.28
C GLU A 94 -3.80 -2.53 3.37
N LEU A 95 -4.02 -2.96 4.62
CA LEU A 95 -3.17 -2.56 5.74
C LEU A 95 -1.76 -3.14 5.62
N GLU A 96 -1.63 -4.40 5.18
CA GLU A 96 -0.33 -5.03 4.94
C GLU A 96 0.47 -4.25 3.90
N SER A 97 -0.13 -4.02 2.73
CA SER A 97 0.55 -3.38 1.61
C SER A 97 0.94 -1.93 1.91
N GLY A 98 0.06 -1.15 2.56
CA GLY A 98 0.39 0.21 2.94
C GLY A 98 1.56 0.32 3.94
N SER A 99 1.76 -0.73 4.77
CA SER A 99 2.79 -0.74 5.81
C SER A 99 4.09 -1.45 5.40
N ASN A 100 4.08 -2.30 4.37
CA ASN A 100 5.24 -3.12 4.01
C ASN A 100 6.29 -2.36 3.20
N ASP A 101 5.89 -1.35 2.42
CA ASP A 101 6.79 -0.53 1.62
C ASP A 101 7.85 0.19 2.47
N PRO A 102 7.49 0.87 3.57
CA PRO A 102 8.48 1.47 4.47
C PRO A 102 9.47 0.46 5.05
N VAL A 103 9.05 -0.77 5.33
CA VAL A 103 9.91 -1.82 5.88
C VAL A 103 10.86 -2.35 4.81
N SER A 104 10.37 -2.62 3.60
CA SER A 104 11.18 -3.01 2.45
C SER A 104 12.21 -1.93 2.10
N TYR A 105 11.82 -0.65 2.13
CA TYR A 105 12.73 0.48 1.95
C TYR A 105 13.80 0.55 3.03
N MET A 106 13.43 0.36 4.29
CA MET A 106 14.36 0.34 5.43
C MET A 106 15.42 -0.75 5.28
N LEU A 107 15.02 -1.96 4.88
CA LEU A 107 15.95 -3.05 4.60
C LEU A 107 16.88 -2.71 3.42
N THR A 108 16.31 -2.13 2.37
CA THR A 108 17.07 -1.74 1.17
C THR A 108 18.14 -0.69 1.49
N ILE A 109 17.77 0.39 2.21
CA ILE A 109 18.74 1.43 2.61
C ILE A 109 19.85 0.85 3.49
N LEU A 110 19.50 -0.03 4.43
CA LEU A 110 20.46 -0.65 5.33
C LEU A 110 21.49 -1.48 4.55
N LEU A 111 21.01 -2.32 3.63
CA LEU A 111 21.89 -3.15 2.81
C LEU A 111 22.76 -2.30 1.87
N VAL A 112 22.20 -1.27 1.25
CA VAL A 112 22.96 -0.30 0.44
C VAL A 112 24.04 0.39 1.28
N ALA A 113 23.74 0.84 2.49
CA ALA A 113 24.70 1.49 3.36
C ALA A 113 25.85 0.57 3.73
N VAL A 114 25.59 -0.71 4.04
CA VAL A 114 26.61 -1.72 4.30
C VAL A 114 27.46 -1.99 3.03
N MET A 115 26.83 -2.12 1.88
CA MET A 115 27.53 -2.41 0.59
C MET A 115 28.38 -1.23 0.12
N THR A 116 27.99 0.01 0.42
CA THR A 116 28.77 1.22 0.09
C THR A 116 29.87 1.53 1.11
N GLY A 117 30.08 0.66 2.11
CA GLY A 117 31.13 0.82 3.13
C GLY A 117 30.90 1.99 4.07
N ARG A 118 29.68 2.48 4.19
CA ARG A 118 29.33 3.49 5.20
C ARG A 118 29.45 2.84 6.59
N ASP A 119 30.14 3.52 7.50
CA ASP A 119 30.25 3.06 8.88
C ASP A 119 28.92 3.27 9.61
N VAL A 120 28.03 2.30 9.50
CA VAL A 120 26.67 2.37 10.05
C VAL A 120 26.49 1.34 11.17
N SER A 121 26.06 1.81 12.32
CA SER A 121 25.56 0.94 13.39
C SER A 121 24.16 0.45 13.00
N VAL A 122 24.05 -0.80 12.54
CA VAL A 122 22.77 -1.40 12.10
C VAL A 122 21.65 -1.19 13.13
N PRO A 123 21.80 -1.49 14.43
CA PRO A 123 20.74 -1.30 15.41
C PRO A 123 20.34 0.18 15.57
N MET A 124 21.31 1.10 15.56
CA MET A 124 21.05 2.53 15.71
C MET A 124 20.34 3.09 14.49
N THR A 125 20.74 2.67 13.30
CA THR A 125 20.09 3.09 12.04
C THR A 125 18.63 2.62 12.00
N LEU A 126 18.37 1.35 12.33
CA LEU A 126 17.01 0.82 12.41
C LEU A 126 16.17 1.57 13.45
N PHE A 127 16.72 1.84 14.62
CA PHE A 127 16.04 2.59 15.67
C PHE A 127 15.69 4.01 15.21
N LEU A 128 16.65 4.74 14.61
CA LEU A 128 16.42 6.10 14.11
C LEU A 128 15.39 6.11 12.98
N GLN A 129 15.47 5.19 12.03
CA GLN A 129 14.49 5.10 10.95
C GLN A 129 13.07 4.88 11.46
N LEU A 130 12.89 3.99 12.44
CA LEU A 130 11.59 3.72 13.05
C LEU A 130 11.13 4.91 13.94
N ALA A 131 11.97 5.36 14.86
CA ALA A 131 11.59 6.37 15.83
C ALA A 131 11.27 7.73 15.17
N LEU A 132 12.18 8.21 14.30
CA LEU A 132 11.96 9.48 13.59
C LEU A 132 10.89 9.36 12.51
N GLY A 133 10.73 8.19 11.87
CA GLY A 133 9.67 7.95 10.92
C GLY A 133 8.30 8.03 11.60
N ILE A 134 8.07 7.27 12.65
CA ILE A 134 6.78 7.23 13.35
C ILE A 134 6.50 8.56 14.07
N ALA A 135 7.42 9.01 14.91
CA ALA A 135 7.23 10.24 15.69
C ALA A 135 7.12 11.48 14.80
N GLY A 136 7.95 11.58 13.75
CA GLY A 136 7.89 12.65 12.78
C GLY A 136 6.55 12.70 12.03
N GLY A 137 6.07 11.54 11.57
CA GLY A 137 4.79 11.46 10.87
C GLY A 137 3.61 11.86 11.75
N ILE A 138 3.56 11.36 12.98
CA ILE A 138 2.50 11.70 13.94
C ILE A 138 2.57 13.19 14.32
N LEU A 139 3.76 13.73 14.59
CA LEU A 139 3.93 15.13 14.97
C LEU A 139 3.49 16.07 13.84
N ILE A 140 3.94 15.80 12.61
CA ILE A 140 3.58 16.62 11.45
C ILE A 140 2.08 16.51 11.16
N GLY A 141 1.51 15.30 11.25
CA GLY A 141 0.08 15.09 11.11
C GLY A 141 -0.74 15.84 12.17
N TRP A 142 -0.29 15.83 13.42
CA TRP A 142 -0.93 16.57 14.51
C TRP A 142 -0.86 18.10 14.28
N LEU A 143 0.29 18.61 13.88
CA LEU A 143 0.43 20.03 13.55
C LEU A 143 -0.47 20.45 12.39
N ALA A 144 -0.56 19.61 11.36
CA ALA A 144 -1.42 19.87 10.21
C ALA A 144 -2.91 19.82 10.57
N GLU A 145 -3.33 18.84 11.35
CA GLU A 145 -4.71 18.74 11.87
C GLU A 145 -5.06 19.95 12.73
N PHE A 146 -4.18 20.32 13.66
CA PHE A 146 -4.36 21.51 14.51
C PHE A 146 -4.54 22.76 13.66
N PHE A 147 -3.68 22.99 12.65
CA PHE A 147 -3.77 24.14 11.77
C PHE A 147 -5.07 24.16 10.94
N LEU A 148 -5.44 23.06 10.32
CA LEU A 148 -6.64 22.97 9.49
C LEU A 148 -7.94 23.16 10.27
N ASN A 149 -7.98 22.76 11.55
CA ASN A 149 -9.15 22.90 12.40
C ASN A 149 -9.26 24.29 13.05
N HIS A 150 -8.14 24.98 13.29
CA HIS A 150 -8.16 26.28 13.95
C HIS A 150 -8.11 27.47 12.99
N TYR A 151 -7.60 27.29 11.76
CA TYR A 151 -7.52 28.36 10.78
C TYR A 151 -8.62 28.27 9.73
N SER A 152 -9.65 29.12 9.88
CA SER A 152 -10.82 29.15 9.00
C SER A 152 -10.63 29.92 7.69
N GLY A 153 -9.50 30.61 7.51
CA GLY A 153 -9.24 31.49 6.36
C GLY A 153 -8.86 30.78 5.04
N LEU A 154 -8.66 29.45 5.08
CA LEU A 154 -8.32 28.71 3.88
C LEU A 154 -9.58 28.30 3.11
N SER A 155 -9.55 28.57 1.78
CA SER A 155 -10.55 27.99 0.83
C SER A 155 -10.37 26.48 0.71
N SER A 156 -11.39 25.78 0.17
CA SER A 156 -11.33 24.33 -0.07
C SER A 156 -10.09 23.90 -0.89
N PRO A 157 -9.75 24.54 -2.02
CA PRO A 157 -8.50 24.26 -2.74
C PRO A 157 -7.25 24.54 -1.89
N GLY A 158 -7.28 25.63 -1.08
CA GLY A 158 -6.16 25.98 -0.21
C GLY A 158 -5.85 24.93 0.83
N ARG A 159 -6.87 24.31 1.43
CA ARG A 159 -6.71 23.20 2.39
C ARG A 159 -6.12 21.96 1.72
N THR A 160 -6.55 21.65 0.50
CA THR A 160 -6.02 20.51 -0.28
C THR A 160 -4.53 20.73 -0.62
N ILE A 161 -4.15 21.95 -1.06
CA ILE A 161 -2.75 22.30 -1.34
C ILE A 161 -1.91 22.27 -0.05
N PHE A 162 -2.46 22.72 1.07
CA PHE A 162 -1.78 22.64 2.38
C PHE A 162 -1.49 21.17 2.74
N LEU A 163 -2.47 20.27 2.56
CA LEU A 163 -2.28 18.84 2.84
C LEU A 163 -1.27 18.20 1.88
N PHE A 164 -1.27 18.60 0.60
CA PHE A 164 -0.25 18.20 -0.37
C PHE A 164 1.16 18.59 0.09
N SER A 165 1.33 19.84 0.55
CA SER A 165 2.60 20.32 1.09
C SER A 165 2.99 19.60 2.38
N THR A 166 2.01 19.28 3.22
CA THR A 166 2.21 18.50 4.45
C THR A 166 2.79 17.11 4.14
N ALA A 167 2.28 16.42 3.12
CA ALA A 167 2.81 15.12 2.71
C ALA A 167 4.30 15.21 2.30
N LEU A 168 4.69 16.25 1.57
CA LEU A 168 6.08 16.47 1.18
C LEU A 168 6.98 16.78 2.39
N ILE A 169 6.52 17.59 3.33
CA ILE A 169 7.24 17.92 4.57
C ILE A 169 7.39 16.68 5.44
N ALA A 170 6.33 15.87 5.54
CA ALA A 170 6.32 14.61 6.29
C ALA A 170 7.33 13.60 5.75
N TYR A 171 7.64 13.63 4.47
CA TYR A 171 8.73 12.86 3.88
C TYR A 171 10.09 13.50 4.16
N ALA A 172 10.25 14.78 3.79
CA ALA A 172 11.54 15.41 3.71
C ALA A 172 12.19 15.63 5.09
N LEU A 173 11.41 16.09 6.08
CA LEU A 173 11.96 16.46 7.38
C LEU A 173 12.55 15.25 8.14
N PRO A 174 11.84 14.12 8.32
CA PRO A 174 12.44 12.95 8.95
C PRO A 174 13.58 12.34 8.12
N ALA A 175 13.49 12.35 6.78
CA ALA A 175 14.54 11.82 5.92
C ALA A 175 15.87 12.58 6.10
N VAL A 176 15.84 13.90 6.19
CA VAL A 176 17.03 14.73 6.46
C VAL A 176 17.62 14.44 7.84
N LEU A 177 16.80 14.08 8.81
CA LEU A 177 17.23 13.74 10.18
C LEU A 177 17.71 12.27 10.32
N GLY A 178 17.77 11.50 9.23
CA GLY A 178 18.18 10.08 9.23
C GLY A 178 17.06 9.11 9.57
N GLY A 179 15.81 9.59 9.60
CA GLY A 179 14.60 8.76 9.74
C GLY A 179 14.09 8.19 8.41
N ASN A 180 13.10 7.31 8.47
CA ASN A 180 12.42 6.81 7.28
C ASN A 180 11.30 7.76 6.85
N GLY A 181 11.53 8.53 5.77
CA GLY A 181 10.56 9.49 5.25
C GLY A 181 9.27 8.84 4.76
N TYR A 182 9.32 7.66 4.13
CA TYR A 182 8.11 6.95 3.68
C TYR A 182 7.26 6.46 4.85
N LEU A 183 7.92 5.95 5.91
CA LEU A 183 7.22 5.58 7.14
C LEU A 183 6.53 6.79 7.77
N SER A 184 7.21 7.93 7.79
CA SER A 184 6.65 9.17 8.33
C SER A 184 5.44 9.65 7.55
N VAL A 185 5.51 9.67 6.23
CA VAL A 185 4.37 10.03 5.37
C VAL A 185 3.18 9.11 5.59
N TYR A 186 3.41 7.81 5.70
CA TYR A 186 2.36 6.82 5.94
C TYR A 186 1.68 7.05 7.30
N PHE A 187 2.46 7.24 8.39
CA PHE A 187 1.89 7.54 9.71
C PHE A 187 1.22 8.91 9.77
N CYS A 188 1.73 9.92 9.07
CA CYS A 188 1.07 11.21 8.91
C CYS A 188 -0.30 11.04 8.22
N GLY A 189 -0.34 10.25 7.15
CA GLY A 189 -1.60 9.88 6.47
C GLY A 189 -2.57 9.18 7.41
N ILE A 190 -2.15 8.13 8.13
CA ILE A 190 -2.99 7.42 9.10
C ILE A 190 -3.54 8.38 10.15
N PHE A 191 -2.70 9.24 10.71
CA PHE A 191 -3.11 10.20 11.72
C PHE A 191 -4.22 11.10 11.19
N LEU A 192 -3.98 11.79 10.07
CA LEU A 192 -4.94 12.70 9.44
C LEU A 192 -6.19 11.98 8.95
N GLY A 193 -6.04 10.75 8.43
CA GLY A 193 -7.14 9.91 7.95
C GLY A 193 -8.14 9.53 9.06
N ASN A 194 -7.70 9.41 10.31
CA ASN A 194 -8.53 9.01 11.45
C ASN A 194 -9.01 10.18 12.33
N HIS A 195 -8.65 11.42 11.96
CA HIS A 195 -9.12 12.62 12.66
C HIS A 195 -10.10 13.41 11.78
N TYR A 196 -10.87 14.27 12.45
CA TYR A 196 -11.80 15.16 11.75
C TYR A 196 -11.02 16.22 10.98
N LEU A 197 -11.31 16.34 9.68
CA LEU A 197 -10.79 17.39 8.82
C LEU A 197 -11.95 18.05 8.06
N PRO A 198 -12.00 19.41 8.01
CA PRO A 198 -13.00 20.10 7.21
C PRO A 198 -12.86 19.72 5.72
N GLU A 199 -13.97 19.39 5.08
CA GLU A 199 -14.02 19.06 3.63
C GLU A 199 -13.14 17.85 3.24
N LYS A 200 -12.99 16.89 4.12
CA LYS A 200 -12.15 15.69 3.95
C LYS A 200 -12.43 14.96 2.61
N ARG A 201 -13.69 14.93 2.15
CA ARG A 201 -14.07 14.27 0.88
C ARG A 201 -13.33 14.85 -0.34
N ALA A 202 -13.19 16.18 -0.40
CA ALA A 202 -12.47 16.82 -1.50
C ALA A 202 -10.99 16.46 -1.48
N MET A 203 -10.40 16.37 -0.29
CA MET A 203 -9.00 15.96 -0.11
C MET A 203 -8.79 14.49 -0.51
N VAL A 204 -9.66 13.59 -0.07
CA VAL A 204 -9.61 12.16 -0.45
C VAL A 204 -9.67 12.00 -1.96
N HIS A 205 -10.64 12.64 -2.62
CA HIS A 205 -10.76 12.58 -4.08
C HIS A 205 -9.53 13.14 -4.81
N PHE A 206 -8.96 14.23 -4.33
CA PHE A 206 -7.74 14.79 -4.90
C PHE A 206 -6.56 13.82 -4.81
N PHE A 207 -6.34 13.22 -3.63
CA PHE A 207 -5.23 12.28 -3.43
C PHE A 207 -5.46 10.96 -4.16
N ASP A 208 -6.69 10.53 -4.36
CA ASP A 208 -7.05 9.37 -5.17
C ASP A 208 -6.56 9.55 -6.60
N VAL A 209 -6.98 10.65 -7.25
CA VAL A 209 -6.55 10.99 -8.61
C VAL A 209 -5.03 11.20 -8.69
N LEU A 210 -4.44 11.88 -7.70
CA LEU A 210 -2.99 12.10 -7.66
C LEU A 210 -2.21 10.79 -7.54
N THR A 211 -2.72 9.83 -6.79
CA THR A 211 -2.13 8.49 -6.64
C THR A 211 -2.18 7.71 -7.95
N GLU A 212 -3.31 7.71 -8.64
CA GLU A 212 -3.44 7.07 -9.96
C GLU A 212 -2.46 7.68 -10.98
N VAL A 213 -2.39 9.01 -11.07
CA VAL A 213 -1.43 9.71 -11.93
C VAL A 213 0.01 9.38 -11.55
N SER A 214 0.31 9.30 -10.25
CA SER A 214 1.63 8.94 -9.74
C SER A 214 2.03 7.51 -10.13
N GLN A 215 1.11 6.55 -10.01
CA GLN A 215 1.34 5.17 -10.46
C GLN A 215 1.59 5.10 -11.97
N MET A 216 0.75 5.76 -12.77
CA MET A 216 0.94 5.82 -14.22
C MET A 216 2.30 6.43 -14.59
N ALA A 217 2.71 7.52 -13.92
CA ALA A 217 3.99 8.16 -14.15
C ALA A 217 5.17 7.23 -13.81
N ILE A 218 5.11 6.49 -12.70
CA ILE A 218 6.18 5.54 -12.33
C ILE A 218 6.26 4.40 -13.35
N PHE A 219 5.15 3.79 -13.75
CA PHE A 219 5.15 2.72 -14.75
C PHE A 219 5.60 3.21 -16.13
N PHE A 220 5.22 4.43 -16.52
CA PHE A 220 5.70 5.05 -17.76
C PHE A 220 7.22 5.26 -17.73
N LEU A 221 7.74 5.84 -16.65
CA LEU A 221 9.18 6.03 -16.47
C LEU A 221 9.93 4.69 -16.39
N LEU A 222 9.34 3.68 -15.77
CA LEU A 222 9.86 2.32 -15.77
C LEU A 222 10.06 1.81 -17.19
N GLY A 223 9.06 1.95 -18.06
CA GLY A 223 9.15 1.53 -19.46
C GLY A 223 10.22 2.28 -20.25
N LEU A 224 10.41 3.59 -19.98
CA LEU A 224 11.43 4.41 -20.62
C LEU A 224 12.87 4.08 -20.19
N LEU A 225 13.07 3.70 -18.93
CA LEU A 225 14.40 3.42 -18.35
C LEU A 225 14.89 2.00 -18.66
N VAL A 226 14.01 1.11 -19.10
CA VAL A 226 14.37 -0.26 -19.46
C VAL A 226 15.23 -0.27 -20.71
N THR A 227 16.27 -1.10 -20.69
CA THR A 227 17.12 -1.37 -21.84
C THR A 227 16.71 -2.69 -22.48
N PRO A 228 15.95 -2.70 -23.61
CA PRO A 228 15.39 -3.93 -24.18
C PRO A 228 16.43 -4.99 -24.54
N SER A 229 17.63 -4.58 -24.97
CA SER A 229 18.74 -5.48 -25.31
C SER A 229 19.24 -6.32 -24.12
N ASN A 230 19.05 -5.85 -22.89
CA ASN A 230 19.49 -6.53 -21.68
C ASN A 230 18.39 -7.44 -21.07
N LEU A 231 17.15 -7.34 -21.57
CA LEU A 231 16.03 -8.14 -21.04
C LEU A 231 16.23 -9.65 -21.18
N PRO A 232 16.73 -10.20 -22.32
CA PRO A 232 16.94 -11.64 -22.45
C PRO A 232 17.89 -12.21 -21.39
N GLN A 233 18.89 -11.44 -20.95
CA GLN A 233 19.87 -11.88 -19.94
C GLN A 233 19.25 -11.98 -18.53
N VAL A 234 18.30 -11.11 -18.19
CA VAL A 234 17.65 -11.08 -16.88
C VAL A 234 16.32 -11.83 -16.84
N PHE A 235 15.79 -12.22 -18.01
CA PHE A 235 14.46 -12.86 -18.09
C PHE A 235 14.38 -14.18 -17.32
N LEU A 236 15.32 -15.09 -17.54
CA LEU A 236 15.33 -16.38 -16.85
C LEU A 236 15.54 -16.23 -15.34
N PRO A 237 16.52 -15.46 -14.84
CA PRO A 237 16.63 -15.16 -13.43
C PRO A 237 15.36 -14.54 -12.84
N ALA A 238 14.77 -13.54 -13.51
CA ALA A 238 13.53 -12.90 -13.06
C ALA A 238 12.36 -13.87 -12.98
N LEU A 239 12.19 -14.73 -13.98
CA LEU A 239 11.16 -15.77 -13.99
C LEU A 239 11.33 -16.75 -12.81
N MET A 240 12.54 -17.25 -12.57
CA MET A 240 12.82 -18.16 -11.46
C MET A 240 12.57 -17.49 -10.12
N ILE A 241 13.00 -16.25 -9.93
CA ILE A 241 12.73 -15.48 -8.72
C ILE A 241 11.23 -15.27 -8.54
N THR A 242 10.48 -14.90 -9.59
CA THR A 242 9.03 -14.71 -9.53
C THR A 242 8.31 -15.99 -9.14
N LEU A 243 8.70 -17.14 -9.70
CA LEU A 243 8.11 -18.43 -9.36
C LEU A 243 8.38 -18.80 -7.90
N VAL A 244 9.62 -18.68 -7.44
CA VAL A 244 9.97 -18.97 -6.03
C VAL A 244 9.28 -17.99 -5.09
N LEU A 245 9.23 -16.71 -5.44
CA LEU A 245 8.55 -15.69 -4.66
C LEU A 245 7.06 -16.02 -4.51
N THR A 246 6.38 -16.38 -5.60
CA THR A 246 4.94 -16.65 -5.62
C THR A 246 4.57 -17.97 -4.96
N PHE A 247 5.34 -19.04 -5.19
CA PHE A 247 4.96 -20.39 -4.79
C PHE A 247 5.71 -20.94 -3.57
N ALA A 248 6.79 -20.29 -3.13
CA ALA A 248 7.57 -20.71 -1.98
C ALA A 248 7.75 -19.60 -0.94
N ALA A 249 8.48 -18.53 -1.26
CA ALA A 249 8.86 -17.52 -0.29
C ALA A 249 7.65 -16.81 0.34
N ARG A 250 6.71 -16.36 -0.47
CA ARG A 250 5.51 -15.67 0.02
C ARG A 250 4.57 -16.61 0.79
N PRO A 251 4.21 -17.82 0.31
CA PRO A 251 3.40 -18.75 1.07
C PRO A 251 4.01 -19.15 2.41
N LEU A 252 5.32 -19.40 2.46
CA LEU A 252 6.01 -19.74 3.71
C LEU A 252 6.00 -18.58 4.70
N SER A 253 6.28 -17.35 4.24
CA SER A 253 6.26 -16.15 5.08
C SER A 253 4.87 -15.87 5.63
N VAL A 254 3.84 -15.91 4.76
CA VAL A 254 2.45 -15.67 5.14
C VAL A 254 1.95 -16.76 6.09
N ALA A 255 2.25 -18.03 5.81
CA ALA A 255 1.88 -19.11 6.71
C ALA A 255 2.57 -18.99 8.08
N ALA A 256 3.87 -18.70 8.12
CA ALA A 256 4.61 -18.51 9.36
C ALA A 256 4.00 -17.42 10.25
N VAL A 257 3.50 -16.33 9.63
CA VAL A 257 2.90 -15.22 10.38
C VAL A 257 1.43 -15.47 10.72
N LEU A 258 0.62 -16.03 9.80
CA LEU A 258 -0.83 -16.12 9.99
C LEU A 258 -1.31 -17.39 10.72
N LEU A 259 -0.55 -18.49 10.68
CA LEU A 259 -0.93 -19.73 11.38
C LEU A 259 -1.15 -19.54 12.89
N PRO A 260 -0.32 -18.77 13.63
CA PRO A 260 -0.56 -18.49 15.04
C PRO A 260 -1.90 -17.79 15.32
N PHE A 261 -2.41 -17.02 14.38
CA PHE A 261 -3.70 -16.34 14.48
C PHE A 261 -4.90 -17.21 14.09
N ARG A 262 -4.67 -18.50 13.81
CA ARG A 262 -5.71 -19.46 13.40
C ARG A 262 -6.48 -19.03 12.15
N VAL A 263 -5.84 -18.30 11.27
CA VAL A 263 -6.40 -17.92 9.97
C VAL A 263 -6.58 -19.15 9.10
N SER A 264 -7.65 -19.22 8.33
CA SER A 264 -7.95 -20.37 7.49
C SER A 264 -6.89 -20.58 6.39
N LEU A 265 -6.59 -21.83 6.05
CA LEU A 265 -5.63 -22.14 4.97
C LEU A 265 -6.05 -21.54 3.62
N ARG A 266 -7.35 -21.40 3.36
CA ARG A 266 -7.87 -20.73 2.17
C ARG A 266 -7.50 -19.25 2.13
N GLN A 267 -7.63 -18.56 3.25
CA GLN A 267 -7.25 -17.16 3.40
C GLN A 267 -5.74 -17.00 3.30
N ILE A 268 -4.95 -17.87 3.95
CA ILE A 268 -3.49 -17.90 3.83
C ILE A 268 -3.08 -18.05 2.36
N GLY A 269 -3.70 -18.98 1.64
CA GLY A 269 -3.45 -19.21 0.21
C GLY A 269 -3.77 -17.98 -0.65
N LEU A 270 -4.88 -17.31 -0.38
CA LEU A 270 -5.27 -16.10 -1.11
C LEU A 270 -4.32 -14.92 -0.81
N VAL A 271 -4.01 -14.65 0.47
CA VAL A 271 -3.08 -13.59 0.87
C VAL A 271 -1.67 -13.84 0.30
N SER A 272 -1.24 -15.10 0.26
CA SER A 272 0.03 -15.48 -0.35
C SER A 272 0.05 -15.17 -1.86
N PHE A 273 -1.01 -15.52 -2.57
CA PHE A 273 -1.11 -15.32 -4.02
C PHE A 273 -1.36 -13.84 -4.39
N ALA A 274 -2.07 -13.09 -3.56
CA ALA A 274 -2.36 -11.67 -3.75
C ALA A 274 -1.14 -10.75 -3.54
N GLY A 275 0.04 -11.29 -3.24
CA GLY A 275 1.28 -10.51 -3.09
C GLY A 275 1.84 -10.02 -4.42
N LEU A 276 1.08 -9.22 -5.17
CA LEU A 276 1.54 -8.58 -6.40
C LEU A 276 2.70 -7.63 -6.12
N ARG A 277 3.63 -7.50 -7.07
CA ARG A 277 4.75 -6.54 -6.98
C ARG A 277 4.41 -5.31 -7.81
N GLY A 278 4.77 -4.13 -7.29
CA GLY A 278 4.33 -2.88 -7.89
C GLY A 278 5.38 -1.77 -7.85
N VAL A 279 4.87 -0.54 -7.80
CA VAL A 279 5.64 0.70 -7.93
C VAL A 279 6.75 0.87 -6.90
N ALA A 280 6.56 0.43 -5.66
CA ALA A 280 7.56 0.58 -4.60
C ALA A 280 8.87 -0.15 -4.94
N SER A 281 8.77 -1.42 -5.41
CA SER A 281 9.94 -2.19 -5.84
C SER A 281 10.73 -1.49 -6.96
N ILE A 282 10.02 -0.81 -7.87
CA ILE A 282 10.63 -0.02 -8.94
C ILE A 282 11.42 1.16 -8.37
N VAL A 283 10.80 1.93 -7.49
CA VAL A 283 11.43 3.11 -6.87
C VAL A 283 12.65 2.70 -6.05
N PHE A 284 12.57 1.59 -5.32
CA PHE A 284 13.70 1.08 -4.53
C PHE A 284 14.84 0.58 -5.42
N SER A 285 14.54 -0.05 -6.56
CA SER A 285 15.59 -0.44 -7.52
C SER A 285 16.30 0.75 -8.14
N ILE A 286 15.57 1.83 -8.45
CA ILE A 286 16.15 3.10 -8.92
C ILE A 286 17.06 3.70 -7.83
N TYR A 287 16.62 3.70 -6.57
CA TYR A 287 17.44 4.17 -5.46
C TYR A 287 18.76 3.42 -5.36
N VAL A 288 18.76 2.09 -5.44
CA VAL A 288 19.98 1.26 -5.39
C VAL A 288 20.94 1.61 -6.53
N VAL A 289 20.42 1.80 -7.75
CA VAL A 289 21.23 2.18 -8.91
C VAL A 289 21.83 3.57 -8.74
N LEU A 290 21.08 4.54 -8.21
CA LEU A 290 21.55 5.92 -7.96
C LEU A 290 22.65 5.98 -6.87
N GLU A 291 22.60 5.09 -5.88
CA GLU A 291 23.65 4.95 -4.85
C GLU A 291 24.92 4.26 -5.37
N GLY A 292 24.96 3.88 -6.64
CA GLY A 292 26.14 3.30 -7.29
C GLY A 292 26.44 1.86 -6.88
N VAL A 293 25.48 1.16 -6.26
CA VAL A 293 25.64 -0.24 -5.89
C VAL A 293 25.51 -1.11 -7.14
N SER A 294 26.60 -1.79 -7.48
CA SER A 294 26.62 -2.76 -8.60
C SER A 294 26.22 -4.15 -8.10
N VAL A 295 25.25 -4.73 -8.77
CA VAL A 295 24.86 -6.14 -8.64
C VAL A 295 25.21 -6.82 -9.97
N SER A 296 25.54 -8.10 -9.94
CA SER A 296 25.95 -8.86 -11.16
C SER A 296 24.92 -8.83 -12.28
N TYR A 297 23.66 -8.61 -11.96
CA TYR A 297 22.58 -8.33 -12.92
C TYR A 297 22.22 -6.85 -12.88
N ASN A 298 21.74 -6.32 -14.01
CA ASN A 298 21.11 -5.00 -13.99
C ASN A 298 19.84 -5.09 -13.13
N LEU A 299 19.93 -4.63 -11.86
CA LEU A 299 18.86 -4.75 -10.85
C LEU A 299 17.57 -4.13 -11.36
N PHE A 300 17.65 -2.97 -12.02
CA PHE A 300 16.47 -2.29 -12.53
C PHE A 300 15.72 -3.14 -13.57
N ASN A 301 16.44 -3.70 -14.56
CA ASN A 301 15.85 -4.57 -15.57
C ASN A 301 15.30 -5.88 -14.96
N LEU A 302 15.99 -6.42 -13.95
CA LEU A 302 15.53 -7.60 -13.20
C LEU A 302 14.20 -7.32 -12.51
N VAL A 303 14.12 -6.23 -11.76
CA VAL A 303 12.89 -5.81 -11.04
C VAL A 303 11.77 -5.50 -12.03
N PHE A 304 12.07 -4.86 -13.16
CA PHE A 304 11.09 -4.63 -14.23
C PHE A 304 10.41 -5.93 -14.68
N VAL A 305 11.21 -6.94 -15.02
CA VAL A 305 10.66 -8.22 -15.48
C VAL A 305 9.86 -8.90 -14.38
N ILE A 306 10.34 -8.87 -13.12
CA ILE A 306 9.61 -9.45 -11.97
C ILE A 306 8.26 -8.78 -11.79
N VAL A 307 8.20 -7.44 -11.81
CA VAL A 307 6.95 -6.68 -11.68
C VAL A 307 6.01 -6.99 -12.85
N LEU A 308 6.51 -6.99 -14.08
CA LEU A 308 5.73 -7.31 -15.26
C LEU A 308 5.14 -8.72 -15.20
N LEU A 309 5.94 -9.73 -14.83
CA LEU A 309 5.47 -11.11 -14.66
C LEU A 309 4.45 -11.23 -13.52
N SER A 310 4.69 -10.56 -12.40
CA SER A 310 3.77 -10.56 -11.26
C SER A 310 2.42 -9.97 -11.65
N LEU A 311 2.38 -8.78 -12.23
CA LEU A 311 1.14 -8.13 -12.64
C LEU A 311 0.42 -8.91 -13.73
N SER A 312 1.14 -9.40 -14.75
CA SER A 312 0.53 -10.14 -15.86
C SER A 312 0.02 -11.52 -15.43
N PHE A 313 0.80 -12.27 -14.67
CA PHE A 313 0.45 -13.64 -14.29
C PHE A 313 -0.45 -13.68 -13.05
N GLN A 314 0.02 -13.14 -11.92
CA GLN A 314 -0.73 -13.17 -10.67
C GLN A 314 -1.98 -12.29 -10.75
N GLY A 315 -1.88 -11.07 -11.33
CA GLY A 315 -3.02 -10.18 -11.49
C GLY A 315 -4.15 -10.81 -12.31
N THR A 316 -3.83 -11.44 -13.44
CA THR A 316 -4.82 -12.12 -14.29
C THR A 316 -5.45 -13.34 -13.62
N LEU A 317 -4.67 -14.09 -12.85
CA LEU A 317 -5.17 -15.31 -12.18
C LEU A 317 -5.83 -15.05 -10.83
N LEU A 318 -5.68 -13.87 -10.24
CA LEU A 318 -6.21 -13.53 -8.92
C LEU A 318 -7.72 -13.77 -8.79
N PRO A 319 -8.60 -13.36 -9.73
CA PRO A 319 -10.03 -13.66 -9.63
C PRO A 319 -10.34 -15.14 -9.66
N LEU A 320 -9.61 -15.91 -10.47
CA LEU A 320 -9.77 -17.35 -10.57
C LEU A 320 -9.36 -18.06 -9.27
N VAL A 321 -8.21 -17.65 -8.70
CA VAL A 321 -7.72 -18.18 -7.42
C VAL A 321 -8.68 -17.83 -6.28
N SER A 322 -9.19 -16.61 -6.24
CA SER A 322 -10.17 -16.16 -5.23
C SER A 322 -11.45 -17.01 -5.28
N ARG A 323 -11.94 -17.33 -6.48
CA ARG A 323 -13.10 -18.22 -6.69
C ARG A 323 -12.79 -19.66 -6.27
N LYS A 324 -11.64 -20.22 -6.70
CA LYS A 324 -11.26 -21.60 -6.36
C LYS A 324 -11.05 -21.82 -4.86
N LEU A 325 -10.55 -20.82 -4.16
CA LEU A 325 -10.38 -20.87 -2.71
C LEU A 325 -11.67 -20.58 -1.92
N ASP A 326 -12.80 -20.32 -2.62
CA ASP A 326 -14.07 -19.94 -1.99
C ASP A 326 -13.92 -18.74 -1.04
N MET A 327 -13.13 -17.74 -1.45
CA MET A 327 -12.85 -16.53 -0.67
C MET A 327 -13.64 -15.31 -1.13
N ILE A 328 -14.64 -15.50 -2.01
CA ILE A 328 -15.51 -14.40 -2.48
C ILE A 328 -16.74 -14.35 -1.60
N ASP A 329 -17.09 -13.15 -1.14
CA ASP A 329 -18.33 -12.88 -0.42
C ASP A 329 -19.43 -12.45 -1.41
N PRO A 330 -20.52 -13.26 -1.57
CA PRO A 330 -21.59 -12.92 -2.49
C PRO A 330 -22.58 -11.87 -1.93
N ASN A 331 -22.51 -11.57 -0.62
CA ASN A 331 -23.51 -10.75 0.05
C ASN A 331 -22.98 -9.32 0.34
N THR A 332 -21.72 -9.06 0.11
CA THR A 332 -21.13 -7.74 0.35
C THR A 332 -21.10 -6.97 -0.96
N ASP A 333 -21.63 -5.75 -0.96
CA ASP A 333 -21.47 -4.83 -2.10
C ASP A 333 -19.99 -4.61 -2.38
N VAL A 334 -19.68 -4.56 -3.68
CA VAL A 334 -18.33 -4.51 -4.19
C VAL A 334 -17.49 -3.49 -3.47
N LEU A 335 -16.56 -4.00 -2.66
CA LEU A 335 -15.37 -3.36 -2.15
C LEU A 335 -15.53 -1.89 -1.78
N LYS A 336 -15.97 -1.68 -0.59
CA LYS A 336 -15.58 -0.51 0.17
C LYS A 336 -14.16 -0.78 0.68
N THR A 337 -13.13 -0.26 0.00
CA THR A 337 -11.81 -0.07 0.62
C THR A 337 -12.00 0.83 1.84
N PHE A 338 -11.01 0.92 2.73
CA PHE A 338 -11.07 1.87 3.84
C PHE A 338 -11.41 3.30 3.38
N ASN A 339 -11.05 3.66 2.15
CA ASN A 339 -11.40 4.95 1.52
C ASN A 339 -12.88 5.08 1.17
N ASP A 340 -13.55 3.97 0.88
CA ASP A 340 -14.98 3.92 0.56
C ASP A 340 -15.86 3.82 1.82
N TYR A 341 -15.29 3.47 2.99
CA TYR A 341 -15.89 3.62 4.32
C TYR A 341 -15.87 5.09 4.77
N GLN A 342 -16.29 6.00 3.92
CA GLN A 342 -16.73 7.30 4.37
C GLN A 342 -18.02 7.05 5.17
N GLU A 343 -18.11 7.68 6.34
CA GLU A 343 -19.29 7.65 7.19
C GLU A 343 -20.55 7.60 6.32
N GLU A 344 -21.26 6.48 6.35
CA GLU A 344 -22.63 6.48 5.90
C GLU A 344 -23.23 7.63 6.70
N SER A 345 -23.56 8.71 6.02
CA SER A 345 -24.32 9.77 6.70
C SER A 345 -25.54 9.05 7.25
N ASP A 346 -25.82 9.20 8.54
CA ASP A 346 -27.04 8.67 9.17
C ASP A 346 -28.31 9.14 8.45
N VAL A 347 -28.15 9.89 7.35
CA VAL A 347 -29.20 10.45 6.51
C VAL A 347 -29.09 9.88 5.11
N ALA A 348 -29.92 8.91 4.79
CA ALA A 348 -30.13 8.40 3.45
C ALA A 348 -31.23 9.20 2.73
N PHE A 349 -30.92 9.78 1.56
CA PHE A 349 -31.95 10.37 0.71
C PHE A 349 -32.71 9.26 -0.01
N VAL A 350 -33.94 9.01 0.43
CA VAL A 350 -34.84 8.05 -0.21
C VAL A 350 -35.77 8.79 -1.17
N LYS A 351 -35.72 8.46 -2.46
CA LYS A 351 -36.65 8.98 -3.46
C LYS A 351 -37.93 8.13 -3.42
N VAL A 352 -38.99 8.67 -2.82
CA VAL A 352 -40.29 8.00 -2.78
C VAL A 352 -41.16 8.50 -3.93
N HIS A 353 -41.59 7.60 -4.80
CA HIS A 353 -42.58 7.89 -5.84
C HIS A 353 -43.98 7.81 -5.26
N ILE A 354 -44.65 8.95 -5.18
CA ILE A 354 -46.05 9.04 -4.70
C ILE A 354 -46.96 8.88 -5.91
N SER A 355 -47.71 7.77 -5.97
CA SER A 355 -48.76 7.58 -6.97
C SER A 355 -49.99 8.47 -6.69
N ARG A 356 -50.86 8.68 -7.69
CA ARG A 356 -52.07 9.53 -7.53
C ARG A 356 -52.98 9.06 -6.42
N ASP A 357 -53.02 7.78 -6.11
CA ASP A 357 -53.88 7.17 -5.10
C ASP A 357 -53.21 7.01 -3.70
N HIS A 358 -52.00 7.59 -3.53
CA HIS A 358 -51.25 7.48 -2.30
C HIS A 358 -51.87 8.39 -1.22
N PRO A 359 -51.96 7.96 0.06
CA PRO A 359 -52.57 8.72 1.18
C PRO A 359 -51.94 10.11 1.39
N TYR A 360 -50.77 10.38 0.86
CA TYR A 360 -50.04 11.66 0.96
C TYR A 360 -50.34 12.62 -0.21
N THR A 361 -51.05 12.18 -1.24
CA THR A 361 -51.34 12.99 -2.41
C THR A 361 -52.27 14.15 -2.03
N GLY A 362 -51.90 15.39 -2.44
CA GLY A 362 -52.66 16.59 -2.16
C GLY A 362 -52.51 17.15 -0.74
N LYS A 363 -51.71 16.54 0.11
CA LYS A 363 -51.43 17.03 1.49
C LYS A 363 -50.18 17.91 1.52
N GLN A 364 -50.18 18.96 2.33
CA GLN A 364 -48.99 19.76 2.57
C GLN A 364 -47.98 18.97 3.43
N LEU A 365 -46.69 19.07 3.15
CA LEU A 365 -45.59 18.35 3.81
C LEU A 365 -45.65 18.50 5.35
N LYS A 366 -46.00 19.69 5.85
CA LYS A 366 -46.13 19.99 7.29
C LYS A 366 -47.23 19.20 8.01
N ASN A 367 -48.19 18.64 7.25
CA ASN A 367 -49.33 17.89 7.76
C ASN A 367 -49.18 16.37 7.58
N LEU A 368 -48.01 15.92 7.09
CA LEU A 368 -47.69 14.51 6.93
C LEU A 368 -47.11 13.96 8.24
N THR A 369 -47.67 12.88 8.72
CA THR A 369 -47.05 12.05 9.76
C THR A 369 -46.02 11.14 9.09
N LEU A 370 -44.83 11.64 8.94
CA LEU A 370 -43.70 10.82 8.44
C LEU A 370 -43.17 9.95 9.61
N PRO A 371 -42.70 8.72 9.34
CA PRO A 371 -41.99 7.90 10.33
C PRO A 371 -40.81 8.70 10.91
N LYS A 372 -40.55 8.55 12.21
CA LYS A 372 -39.48 9.29 12.91
C LYS A 372 -38.06 9.02 12.34
N GLU A 373 -37.93 7.93 11.61
CA GLU A 373 -36.70 7.52 10.94
C GLU A 373 -36.45 8.25 9.60
N LEU A 374 -37.44 9.08 9.15
CA LEU A 374 -37.35 9.87 7.89
C LEU A 374 -37.11 11.37 8.14
N LEU A 375 -36.59 11.74 9.30
CA LEU A 375 -36.27 13.14 9.64
C LEU A 375 -34.81 13.28 10.03
#